data_867f333df9c3b1bacecfb564c2674099
#
_entry.id   867f333df9c3b1bacecfb564c2674099
#
_cell.length_a   1.000
_cell.length_b   1.000
_cell.length_c   1.000
_cell.angle_alpha   90.00
_cell.angle_beta   90.00
_cell.angle_gamma   90.00
#
_symmetry.space_group_name_H-M   'P 1'
#
loop_
_entity.id
_entity.type
_entity.pdbx_description
1 polymer ?
#
loop_
_entity_poly.entity_id
_entity_poly.type
_entity_poly.pdbx_seq_one_letter_code
_entity_poly.pdbx_strand_id
1 'polypeptide(L)'
;FTGELGSGKTSFIKKLLMYNYKLYDVTSPTFGIVNTYSINNINIYHYDLYRIKNSSELDEIGFYNNLDIKGIHLIEWPEIIPKDILKPDIAINFETNLDERIICIKYFNE
;
A
#
# COMPACT_ATOMS: atom_id res chain seq x y z
N PHE A 1 -0.31 -4.90 0.11
CA PHE A 1 -1.74 -5.27 0.09
C PHE A 1 -2.10 -5.85 -1.26
N THR A 2 -2.47 -7.11 -1.30
CA THR A 2 -2.88 -7.82 -2.50
C THR A 2 -4.36 -8.23 -2.41
N GLY A 3 -4.98 -8.44 -3.54
CA GLY A 3 -6.38 -8.85 -3.61
C GLY A 3 -7.07 -8.23 -4.81
N GLU A 4 -8.21 -8.78 -5.18
CA GLU A 4 -8.97 -8.29 -6.32
C GLU A 4 -9.50 -6.88 -6.09
N LEU A 5 -9.87 -6.22 -7.18
CA LEU A 5 -10.51 -4.91 -7.14
C LEU A 5 -11.78 -5.00 -6.27
N GLY A 6 -11.97 -4.05 -5.39
CA GLY A 6 -13.12 -4.04 -4.49
C GLY A 6 -13.04 -5.01 -3.32
N SER A 7 -11.89 -5.63 -3.07
CA SER A 7 -11.73 -6.60 -1.98
C SER A 7 -11.63 -5.97 -0.58
N GLY A 8 -11.43 -4.66 -0.51
CA GLY A 8 -11.37 -3.95 0.77
C GLY A 8 -9.99 -3.43 1.16
N LYS A 9 -9.02 -3.47 0.26
CA LYS A 9 -7.64 -3.01 0.54
C LYS A 9 -7.61 -1.55 0.99
N THR A 10 -8.18 -0.67 0.21
CA THR A 10 -8.20 0.76 0.52
C THR A 10 -9.00 1.05 1.79
N SER A 11 -10.12 0.38 1.96
CA SER A 11 -10.96 0.54 3.17
C SER A 11 -10.19 0.12 4.42
N PHE A 12 -9.42 -0.94 4.33
CA PHE A 12 -8.58 -1.41 5.43
C PHE A 12 -7.52 -0.36 5.79
N ILE A 13 -6.83 0.18 4.78
CA ILE A 13 -5.80 1.20 4.98
C ILE A 13 -6.40 2.45 5.63
N LYS A 14 -7.56 2.90 5.17
CA LYS A 14 -8.25 4.05 5.75
C LYS A 14 -8.53 3.84 7.24
N LYS A 15 -9.03 2.67 7.60
CA LYS A 15 -9.31 2.33 9.00
C LYS A 15 -8.03 2.20 9.82
N LEU A 16 -6.99 1.60 9.25
CA LEU A 16 -5.69 1.47 9.90
C LEU A 16 -5.14 2.85 10.29
N LEU A 17 -5.18 3.79 9.36
CA LEU A 17 -4.66 5.13 9.58
C LEU A 17 -5.55 5.93 10.54
N MET A 18 -6.86 5.75 10.46
CA MET A 18 -7.80 6.41 11.36
C MET A 18 -7.60 5.95 12.81
N TYR A 19 -7.56 4.64 13.04
CA TYR A 19 -7.48 4.09 14.40
C TYR A 19 -6.11 4.25 15.03
N ASN A 20 -5.04 4.14 14.25
CA ASN A 20 -3.67 4.16 14.80
C ASN A 20 -3.05 5.55 14.81
N TYR A 21 -3.43 6.42 13.88
CA TYR A 21 -2.78 7.73 13.72
C TYR A 21 -3.77 8.89 13.72
N LYS A 22 -5.06 8.62 13.91
CA LYS A 22 -6.13 9.63 13.89
C LYS A 22 -6.17 10.44 12.60
N LEU A 23 -5.83 9.80 11.49
CA LEU A 23 -5.94 10.39 10.15
C LEU A 23 -7.32 10.07 9.60
N TYR A 24 -8.17 11.11 9.48
CA TYR A 24 -9.57 10.93 9.06
C TYR A 24 -9.82 11.28 7.60
N ASP A 25 -8.95 12.07 6.99
CA ASP A 25 -9.10 12.55 5.62
C ASP A 25 -8.28 11.72 4.64
N VAL A 26 -8.22 10.42 4.85
CA VAL A 26 -7.49 9.51 3.98
C VAL A 26 -8.33 9.18 2.75
N THR A 27 -7.76 9.43 1.58
CA THR A 27 -8.38 9.10 0.29
C THR A 27 -7.48 8.15 -0.50
N SER A 28 -8.08 7.43 -1.45
CA SER A 28 -7.28 6.65 -2.38
C SER A 28 -6.40 7.56 -3.23
N PRO A 29 -5.14 7.19 -3.47
CA PRO A 29 -4.33 7.92 -4.44
C PRO A 29 -5.00 7.88 -5.81
N THR A 30 -5.02 9.03 -6.49
CA THR A 30 -5.61 9.12 -7.82
C THR A 30 -4.53 9.35 -8.87
N PHE A 31 -4.38 10.58 -9.34
CA PHE A 31 -3.45 10.87 -10.42
C PHE A 31 -1.98 10.79 -10.00
N GLY A 32 -1.69 11.09 -8.76
CA GLY A 32 -0.32 11.05 -8.24
C GLY A 32 0.17 9.67 -7.82
N ILE A 33 -0.71 8.68 -7.78
CA ILE A 33 -0.41 7.29 -7.43
C ILE A 33 0.07 7.12 -5.98
N VAL A 34 0.53 8.17 -5.33
CA VAL A 34 0.99 8.15 -3.95
C VAL A 34 0.42 9.33 -3.17
N ASN A 35 -0.10 9.05 -1.98
CA ASN A 35 -0.46 10.07 -1.00
C ASN A 35 0.51 10.00 0.17
N THR A 36 0.93 11.15 0.65
CA THR A 36 1.87 11.27 1.76
C THR A 36 1.21 11.95 2.94
N TYR A 37 1.46 11.40 4.12
CA TYR A 37 0.98 11.95 5.38
C TYR A 37 2.15 12.06 6.34
N SER A 38 2.14 13.10 7.19
CA SER A 38 3.14 13.26 8.23
C SER A 38 2.44 13.50 9.55
N ILE A 39 2.71 12.65 10.53
CA ILE A 39 2.09 12.71 11.84
C ILE A 39 3.13 12.35 12.90
N ASN A 40 3.30 13.22 13.90
CA ASN A 40 4.24 12.98 15.01
C ASN A 40 5.65 12.58 14.52
N ASN A 41 6.14 13.26 13.48
CA ASN A 41 7.43 13.00 12.84
C ASN A 41 7.53 11.63 12.14
N ILE A 42 6.40 10.97 11.92
CA ILE A 42 6.33 9.74 11.13
C ILE A 42 5.80 10.08 9.75
N ASN A 43 6.54 9.68 8.70
CA ASN A 43 6.10 9.81 7.33
C ASN A 43 5.36 8.54 6.92
N ILE A 44 4.19 8.71 6.32
CA ILE A 44 3.36 7.61 5.83
C ILE A 44 3.13 7.82 4.35
N TYR A 45 3.43 6.79 3.56
CA TYR A 45 3.26 6.81 2.11
C TYR A 45 2.24 5.75 1.72
N HIS A 46 1.15 6.17 1.08
CA HIS A 46 0.13 5.26 0.59
C HIS A 46 0.18 5.25 -0.93
N TYR A 47 0.56 4.10 -1.49
CA TYR A 47 0.69 3.90 -2.92
C TYR A 47 -0.45 3.04 -3.45
N ASP A 48 -0.97 3.40 -4.61
CA ASP A 48 -1.88 2.54 -5.37
C ASP A 48 -1.30 2.38 -6.77
N LEU A 49 -0.74 1.21 -7.03
CA LEU A 49 -0.04 0.93 -8.27
C LEU A 49 -0.93 0.24 -9.33
N TYR A 50 -2.24 0.23 -9.12
CA TYR A 50 -3.17 -0.44 -10.02
C TYR A 50 -3.03 0.00 -11.48
N ARG A 51 -2.79 1.29 -11.71
CA ARG A 51 -2.70 1.87 -13.05
C ARG A 51 -1.33 1.75 -13.68
N ILE A 52 -0.34 1.32 -12.93
CA ILE A 52 1.02 1.13 -13.46
C ILE A 52 1.03 -0.14 -14.31
N LYS A 53 1.48 -0.01 -15.55
CA LYS A 53 1.44 -1.12 -16.52
C LYS A 53 2.76 -1.87 -16.62
N ASN A 54 3.87 -1.22 -16.32
CA ASN A 54 5.19 -1.85 -16.34
C ASN A 54 6.10 -1.21 -15.31
N SER A 55 7.15 -1.92 -14.95
CA SER A 55 8.03 -1.48 -13.87
C SER A 55 8.84 -0.23 -14.18
N SER A 56 9.03 0.11 -15.46
CA SER A 56 9.74 1.34 -15.82
C SER A 56 8.95 2.59 -15.42
N GLU A 57 7.62 2.51 -15.37
CA GLU A 57 6.80 3.64 -14.93
C GLU A 57 7.01 3.95 -13.44
N LEU A 58 7.43 2.97 -12.64
CA LEU A 58 7.73 3.19 -11.23
C LEU A 58 8.88 4.18 -11.05
N ASP A 59 9.89 4.09 -11.88
CA ASP A 59 11.01 5.03 -11.84
C ASP A 59 10.56 6.43 -12.24
N GLU A 60 9.71 6.54 -13.24
CA GLU A 60 9.17 7.82 -13.71
C GLU A 60 8.41 8.59 -12.64
N ILE A 61 7.67 7.89 -11.76
CA ILE A 61 6.92 8.53 -10.68
C ILE A 61 7.74 8.71 -9.41
N GLY A 62 9.01 8.33 -9.40
CA GLY A 62 9.89 8.45 -8.24
C GLY A 62 9.63 7.41 -7.15
N PHE A 63 9.03 6.29 -7.49
CA PHE A 63 8.67 5.26 -6.52
C PHE A 63 9.86 4.76 -5.73
N TYR A 64 10.96 4.45 -6.42
CA TYR A 64 12.16 3.89 -5.77
C TYR A 64 12.80 4.89 -4.81
N ASN A 65 12.83 6.16 -5.17
CA ASN A 65 13.35 7.20 -4.30
C ASN A 65 12.50 7.37 -3.05
N ASN A 66 11.17 7.33 -3.22
CA ASN A 66 10.24 7.41 -2.08
C ASN A 66 10.39 6.21 -1.15
N LEU A 67 10.58 5.03 -1.71
CA LEU A 67 10.70 3.80 -0.93
C LEU A 67 11.92 3.81 -0.01
N ASP A 68 12.98 4.54 -0.38
CA ASP A 68 14.19 4.68 0.42
C ASP A 68 14.02 5.67 1.58
N ILE A 69 12.97 6.47 1.59
CA ILE A 69 12.74 7.42 2.68
C ILE A 69 12.21 6.66 3.89
N LYS A 70 12.77 6.95 5.06
CA LYS A 70 12.32 6.33 6.30
C LYS A 70 10.87 6.67 6.57
N GLY A 71 10.05 5.66 6.83
CA GLY A 71 8.64 5.84 7.11
C GLY A 71 7.87 4.55 6.95
N ILE A 72 6.55 4.67 6.95
CA ILE A 72 5.64 3.56 6.73
C ILE A 72 5.19 3.61 5.28
N HIS A 73 5.40 2.54 4.55
CA HIS A 73 5.01 2.43 3.15
C HIS A 73 3.88 1.41 3.02
N LEU A 74 2.70 1.89 2.64
CA LEU A 74 1.50 1.09 2.45
C LEU A 74 1.25 0.99 0.95
N ILE A 75 1.41 -0.20 0.40
CA ILE A 75 1.41 -0.40 -1.05
C ILE A 75 0.26 -1.31 -1.46
N GLU A 76 -0.64 -0.79 -2.30
CA GLU A 76 -1.68 -1.57 -2.97
C GLU A 76 -1.19 -1.95 -4.36
N TRP A 77 -1.51 -3.15 -4.81
CA TRP A 77 -1.11 -3.68 -6.11
C TRP A 77 0.41 -3.74 -6.28
N PRO A 78 1.13 -4.43 -5.35
CA PRO A 78 2.58 -4.49 -5.40
C PRO A 78 3.14 -5.42 -6.48
N GLU A 79 2.29 -6.16 -7.17
CA GLU A 79 2.69 -7.20 -8.11
C GLU A 79 3.56 -6.69 -9.26
N ILE A 80 3.42 -5.40 -9.60
CA ILE A 80 4.23 -4.77 -10.64
C ILE A 80 5.67 -4.50 -10.20
N ILE A 81 5.94 -4.52 -8.90
CA ILE A 81 7.27 -4.24 -8.38
C ILE A 81 8.15 -5.48 -8.55
N PRO A 82 9.37 -5.33 -9.10
CA PRO A 82 10.29 -6.48 -9.18
C PRO A 82 10.54 -7.10 -7.80
N LYS A 83 10.52 -8.43 -7.75
CA LYS A 83 10.61 -9.18 -6.48
C LYS A 83 11.94 -9.01 -5.75
N ASP A 84 12.99 -8.71 -6.48
CA ASP A 84 14.31 -8.47 -5.90
C ASP A 84 14.41 -7.10 -5.22
N ILE A 85 13.51 -6.19 -5.55
CA ILE A 85 13.48 -4.83 -5.00
C ILE A 85 12.56 -4.74 -3.79
N LEU A 86 11.35 -5.31 -3.88
CA LEU A 86 10.37 -5.23 -2.80
C LEU A 86 10.58 -6.36 -1.81
N LYS A 87 10.89 -5.99 -0.58
CA LYS A 87 10.99 -6.91 0.55
C LYS A 87 10.05 -6.42 1.64
N PRO A 88 8.79 -6.86 1.62
CA PRO A 88 7.82 -6.38 2.60
C PRO A 88 8.14 -6.91 3.98
N ASP A 89 7.83 -6.11 5.00
CA ASP A 89 7.84 -6.58 6.38
C ASP A 89 6.56 -7.34 6.69
N ILE A 90 5.46 -6.91 6.09
CA ILE A 90 4.15 -7.52 6.27
C ILE A 90 3.44 -7.57 4.91
N ALA A 91 2.92 -8.73 4.56
CA ALA A 91 2.08 -8.88 3.38
C ALA A 91 0.65 -9.20 3.82
N ILE A 92 -0.31 -8.48 3.26
CA ILE A 92 -1.73 -8.63 3.59
C ILE A 92 -2.48 -8.95 2.31
N ASN A 93 -3.10 -10.12 2.27
CA ASN A 93 -3.87 -10.58 1.12
C ASN A 93 -5.35 -10.65 1.46
N PHE A 94 -6.17 -10.12 0.56
CA PHE A 94 -7.61 -10.10 0.68
C PHE A 94 -8.23 -11.07 -0.31
N GLU A 95 -9.02 -12.01 0.19
CA GLU A 95 -9.77 -12.95 -0.63
C GLU A 95 -11.26 -12.78 -0.37
N THR A 96 -12.05 -12.89 -1.42
CA THR A 96 -13.51 -12.82 -1.31
C THR A 96 -14.12 -14.14 -1.78
N ASN A 97 -14.96 -14.71 -0.93
CA ASN A 97 -15.83 -15.84 -1.26
C ASN A 97 -17.27 -15.31 -1.38
N LEU A 98 -18.20 -16.21 -1.65
CA LEU A 98 -19.62 -15.85 -1.85
C LEU A 98 -20.18 -15.02 -0.68
N ASP A 99 -19.85 -15.40 0.56
CA ASP A 99 -20.42 -14.78 1.77
C ASP A 99 -19.37 -14.22 2.71
N GLU A 100 -18.09 -14.40 2.41
CA GLU A 100 -17.02 -14.09 3.34
C GLU A 100 -15.89 -13.28 2.70
N ARG A 101 -15.25 -12.45 3.51
CA ARG A 101 -13.98 -11.84 3.18
C ARG A 101 -12.91 -12.40 4.09
N ILE A 102 -11.85 -12.91 3.51
CA ILE A 102 -10.75 -13.51 4.25
C ILE A 102 -9.54 -12.61 4.10
N ILE A 103 -8.95 -12.25 5.23
CA ILE A 103 -7.73 -11.44 5.25
C ILE A 103 -6.60 -12.31 5.80
N CYS A 104 -5.59 -12.54 4.98
CA CYS A 104 -4.42 -13.31 5.38
C CYS A 104 -3.25 -12.36 5.61
N ILE A 105 -2.67 -12.39 6.80
CA ILE A 105 -1.56 -11.53 7.18
C ILE A 105 -0.32 -12.39 7.38
N LYS A 106 0.74 -12.07 6.67
CA LYS A 106 2.00 -12.79 6.76
C LYS A 106 3.09 -11.83 7.21
N TYR A 107 3.80 -12.19 8.27
CA TYR A 107 4.94 -11.43 8.77
C TYR A 107 6.22 -12.07 8.26
N PHE A 108 7.16 -11.23 7.84
CA PHE A 108 8.46 -11.67 7.37
C PHE A 108 9.50 -11.31 8.42
N ASN A 109 10.16 -12.32 8.94
CA ASN A 109 11.26 -12.13 9.88
C ASN A 109 12.59 -12.24 9.12
N GLU A 110 13.55 -11.49 9.55
CA GLU A 110 14.90 -11.60 9.04
C GLU A 110 15.60 -12.85 9.54
#